data_d8cb5c2270830fd47735b3107065d130
#
_entry.id   d8cb5c2270830fd47735b3107065d130
#
_cell.length_a   1.000
_cell.length_b   1.000
_cell.length_c   1.000
_cell.angle_alpha   90.00
_cell.angle_beta   90.00
_cell.angle_gamma   90.00
#
_symmetry.space_group_name_H-M   'P 1'
#
loop_
_entity.id
_entity.type
_entity.pdbx_description
1 polymer ?
#
loop_
_entity_poly.entity_id
_entity_poly.type
_entity_poly.pdbx_seq_one_letter_code
_entity_poly.pdbx_strand_id
1 'polypeptide(L)'
;CQKMMTRPEPGKAYHILTGGNVDMLSHLQWLMLHWKKIRRVFVTAFVMSGVEIQKCREWLQDGTLGTLEVMLGDLFSRQYKVEWQELCRMYAKGLIKNIFTSRIHAKIMLIEAEDGTKIVIESSANCNMNPRIEQSCVTVNPDLFDFYDVYLHEVLNDEEARFAESEAKKLIEQHGTEADITTDERSSVERQD
;
A
#
# COMPACT_ATOMS: atom_id res chain seq x y z
N CYS A 1 -7.62 -17.87 -14.81
CA CYS A 1 -7.89 -16.44 -14.48
C CYS A 1 -7.60 -15.48 -15.65
N GLN A 2 -6.64 -15.74 -16.53
CA GLN A 2 -6.29 -14.82 -17.64
C GLN A 2 -7.40 -14.54 -18.67
N LYS A 3 -8.45 -15.34 -18.71
CA LYS A 3 -9.53 -15.22 -19.74
C LYS A 3 -10.64 -14.22 -19.39
N MET A 4 -10.69 -13.67 -18.17
CA MET A 4 -11.79 -12.82 -17.71
C MET A 4 -11.43 -11.34 -17.46
N MET A 5 -10.19 -10.94 -17.73
CA MET A 5 -9.71 -9.65 -17.24
C MET A 5 -9.31 -8.74 -18.42
N THR A 6 -10.32 -8.23 -19.09
CA THR A 6 -10.17 -7.08 -20.01
C THR A 6 -9.93 -5.80 -19.19
N ARG A 7 -9.39 -4.78 -19.84
CA ARG A 7 -9.27 -3.45 -19.23
C ARG A 7 -10.63 -3.00 -18.69
N PRO A 8 -10.71 -2.57 -17.42
CA PRO A 8 -11.96 -2.08 -16.86
C PRO A 8 -12.43 -0.82 -17.59
N GLU A 9 -13.75 -0.74 -17.81
CA GLU A 9 -14.40 0.32 -18.56
C GLU A 9 -15.09 1.33 -17.61
N PRO A 10 -15.11 2.62 -17.97
CA PRO A 10 -15.82 3.64 -17.20
C PRO A 10 -17.30 3.30 -16.99
N GLY A 11 -17.80 3.57 -15.76
CA GLY A 11 -19.18 3.33 -15.37
C GLY A 11 -19.55 1.86 -15.16
N LYS A 12 -18.58 0.94 -15.20
CA LYS A 12 -18.79 -0.48 -14.93
C LYS A 12 -18.20 -0.89 -13.56
N ALA A 13 -18.86 -1.86 -12.93
CA ALA A 13 -18.40 -2.55 -11.75
C ALA A 13 -18.16 -4.03 -12.06
N TYR A 14 -17.02 -4.56 -11.62
CA TYR A 14 -16.60 -5.93 -11.85
C TYR A 14 -16.53 -6.66 -10.52
N HIS A 15 -17.49 -7.55 -10.26
CA HIS A 15 -17.50 -8.38 -9.06
C HIS A 15 -16.68 -9.64 -9.27
N ILE A 16 -15.74 -9.89 -8.38
CA ILE A 16 -14.75 -10.97 -8.47
C ILE A 16 -14.86 -11.81 -7.20
N LEU A 17 -14.97 -13.12 -7.36
CA LEU A 17 -14.80 -14.10 -6.28
C LEU A 17 -13.51 -14.87 -6.53
N THR A 18 -12.66 -14.95 -5.52
CA THR A 18 -11.40 -15.69 -5.58
C THR A 18 -11.41 -16.84 -4.59
N GLY A 19 -10.81 -17.97 -4.96
CA GLY A 19 -10.70 -19.15 -4.09
C GLY A 19 -9.50 -19.12 -3.13
N GLY A 20 -9.03 -17.93 -2.73
CA GLY A 20 -7.76 -17.75 -2.04
C GLY A 20 -6.61 -17.50 -3.02
N ASN A 21 -5.45 -17.18 -2.54
CA ASN A 21 -4.24 -16.87 -3.34
C ASN A 21 -4.31 -15.59 -4.19
N VAL A 22 -5.32 -14.76 -3.98
CA VAL A 22 -5.46 -13.43 -4.58
C VAL A 22 -5.70 -12.46 -3.44
N ASP A 23 -4.76 -11.61 -3.19
CA ASP A 23 -4.86 -10.50 -2.25
C ASP A 23 -5.27 -9.21 -2.96
N MET A 24 -5.40 -8.14 -2.19
CA MET A 24 -5.82 -6.86 -2.73
C MET A 24 -4.81 -6.26 -3.72
N LEU A 25 -3.51 -6.42 -3.49
CA LEU A 25 -2.47 -5.92 -4.41
C LEU A 25 -2.37 -6.73 -5.70
N SER A 26 -2.85 -7.95 -5.72
CA SER A 26 -2.96 -8.74 -6.96
C SER A 26 -3.89 -8.07 -7.99
N HIS A 27 -4.90 -7.35 -7.53
CA HIS A 27 -5.75 -6.54 -8.43
C HIS A 27 -5.01 -5.33 -8.99
N LEU A 28 -4.18 -4.67 -8.19
CA LEU A 28 -3.32 -3.59 -8.68
C LEU A 28 -2.33 -4.10 -9.71
N GLN A 29 -1.69 -5.23 -9.44
CA GLN A 29 -0.77 -5.87 -10.38
C GLN A 29 -1.45 -6.22 -11.72
N TRP A 30 -2.71 -6.67 -11.68
CA TRP A 30 -3.48 -6.87 -12.88
C TRP A 30 -3.76 -5.57 -13.63
N LEU A 31 -4.13 -4.49 -12.93
CA LEU A 31 -4.37 -3.19 -13.55
C LEU A 31 -3.11 -2.63 -14.23
N MET A 32 -1.93 -2.88 -13.67
CA MET A 32 -0.64 -2.50 -14.27
C MET A 32 -0.36 -3.18 -15.61
N LEU A 33 -1.06 -4.25 -15.97
CA LEU A 33 -1.00 -4.84 -17.31
C LEU A 33 -1.73 -3.97 -18.36
N HIS A 34 -2.64 -3.12 -17.93
CA HIS A 34 -3.46 -2.25 -18.78
C HIS A 34 -2.98 -0.79 -18.80
N TRP A 35 -2.33 -0.35 -17.72
CA TRP A 35 -1.71 0.96 -17.60
C TRP A 35 -0.25 0.79 -17.21
N LYS A 36 0.66 1.24 -18.07
CA LYS A 36 2.10 1.09 -17.83
C LYS A 36 2.58 1.81 -16.57
N LYS A 37 1.87 2.88 -16.19
CA LYS A 37 2.11 3.63 -14.97
C LYS A 37 0.82 3.88 -14.21
N ILE A 38 0.92 3.72 -12.91
CA ILE A 38 -0.11 4.15 -11.97
C ILE A 38 0.40 5.43 -11.31
N ARG A 39 -0.34 6.51 -11.44
CA ARG A 39 0.05 7.80 -10.88
C ARG A 39 0.02 7.81 -9.37
N ARG A 40 -1.05 7.27 -8.79
CA ARG A 40 -1.30 7.27 -7.36
C ARG A 40 -2.08 6.04 -6.94
N VAL A 41 -1.70 5.51 -5.78
CA VAL A 41 -2.49 4.52 -5.03
C VAL A 41 -2.66 5.01 -3.60
N PHE A 42 -3.90 4.93 -3.09
CA PHE A 42 -4.20 5.00 -1.69
C PHE A 42 -4.84 3.67 -1.27
N VAL A 43 -4.19 2.94 -0.39
CA VAL A 43 -4.67 1.63 0.07
C VAL A 43 -5.00 1.66 1.55
N THR A 44 -6.19 1.12 1.88
CA THR A 44 -6.57 0.80 3.25
C THR A 44 -6.69 -0.71 3.42
N ALA A 45 -6.15 -1.25 4.51
CA ALA A 45 -6.23 -2.65 4.85
C ALA A 45 -6.07 -2.84 6.37
N PHE A 46 -6.53 -3.97 6.91
CA PHE A 46 -6.22 -4.29 8.30
C PHE A 46 -4.78 -4.77 8.46
N VAL A 47 -4.28 -5.52 7.46
CA VAL A 47 -2.93 -6.12 7.45
C VAL A 47 -2.31 -5.99 6.07
N MET A 48 -0.99 -5.78 6.02
CA MET A 48 -0.17 -5.83 4.82
C MET A 48 1.08 -6.67 5.09
N SER A 49 1.37 -7.66 4.26
CA SER A 49 2.52 -8.56 4.45
C SER A 49 3.82 -7.95 3.94
N GLY A 50 4.96 -8.45 4.45
CA GLY A 50 6.29 -8.01 4.00
C GLY A 50 6.53 -8.21 2.51
N VAL A 51 5.97 -9.29 1.94
CA VAL A 51 6.04 -9.55 0.48
C VAL A 51 5.34 -8.45 -0.31
N GLU A 52 4.16 -8.02 0.15
CA GLU A 52 3.39 -6.98 -0.52
C GLU A 52 4.04 -5.59 -0.37
N ILE A 53 4.65 -5.32 0.79
CA ILE A 53 5.44 -4.11 1.02
C ILE A 53 6.64 -4.06 0.06
N GLN A 54 7.32 -5.19 -0.12
CA GLN A 54 8.45 -5.29 -1.04
C GLN A 54 8.04 -5.05 -2.49
N LYS A 55 6.90 -5.59 -2.96
CA LYS A 55 6.36 -5.30 -4.30
C LYS A 55 6.08 -3.80 -4.48
N CYS A 56 5.43 -3.16 -3.49
CA CYS A 56 5.19 -1.72 -3.53
C CYS A 56 6.48 -0.92 -3.63
N ARG A 57 7.52 -1.32 -2.89
CA ARG A 57 8.84 -0.69 -2.97
C ARG A 57 9.42 -0.78 -4.39
N GLU A 58 9.40 -1.96 -4.99
CA GLU A 58 9.91 -2.19 -6.34
C GLU A 58 9.19 -1.31 -7.37
N TRP A 59 7.87 -1.25 -7.34
CA TRP A 59 7.08 -0.41 -8.24
C TRP A 59 7.30 1.09 -8.04
N LEU A 60 7.56 1.54 -6.81
CA LEU A 60 7.91 2.93 -6.52
C LEU A 60 9.32 3.26 -7.03
N GLN A 61 10.27 2.34 -6.89
CA GLN A 61 11.65 2.53 -7.31
C GLN A 61 11.83 2.50 -8.83
N ASP A 62 11.10 1.64 -9.54
CA ASP A 62 11.16 1.55 -11.00
C ASP A 62 10.24 2.56 -11.71
N GLY A 63 9.40 3.29 -10.93
CA GLY A 63 8.50 4.34 -11.43
C GLY A 63 7.21 3.81 -12.07
N THR A 64 6.92 2.51 -11.96
CA THR A 64 5.62 1.92 -12.35
C THR A 64 4.49 2.48 -11.47
N LEU A 65 4.77 2.70 -10.19
CA LEU A 65 3.91 3.41 -9.24
C LEU A 65 4.53 4.78 -8.88
N GLY A 66 3.79 5.86 -9.08
CA GLY A 66 4.26 7.21 -8.79
C GLY A 66 4.16 7.60 -7.33
N THR A 67 3.02 7.35 -6.70
CA THR A 67 2.76 7.74 -5.30
C THR A 67 1.96 6.68 -4.58
N LEU A 68 2.35 6.37 -3.35
CA LEU A 68 1.65 5.44 -2.46
C LEU A 68 1.29 6.13 -1.14
N GLU A 69 0.05 5.95 -0.71
CA GLU A 69 -0.46 6.29 0.62
C GLU A 69 -1.04 5.01 1.25
N VAL A 70 -0.73 4.77 2.52
CA VAL A 70 -1.07 3.51 3.21
C VAL A 70 -1.75 3.81 4.54
N MET A 71 -2.96 3.27 4.73
CA MET A 71 -3.70 3.29 6.00
C MET A 71 -3.94 1.86 6.48
N LEU A 72 -3.44 1.51 7.66
CA LEU A 72 -3.54 0.17 8.22
C LEU A 72 -4.35 0.15 9.51
N GLY A 73 -4.80 -1.04 9.93
CA GLY A 73 -5.51 -1.22 11.19
C GLY A 73 -4.67 -0.72 12.37
N ASP A 74 -5.32 -0.18 13.41
CA ASP A 74 -4.70 0.43 14.62
C ASP A 74 -3.75 -0.51 15.38
N LEU A 75 -3.94 -1.82 15.27
CA LEU A 75 -3.08 -2.82 15.90
C LEU A 75 -1.86 -3.19 15.04
N PHE A 76 -1.79 -2.75 13.79
CA PHE A 76 -0.76 -3.18 12.85
C PHE A 76 0.66 -2.85 13.35
N SER A 77 0.89 -1.63 13.79
CA SER A 77 2.21 -1.18 14.29
C SER A 77 2.72 -1.99 15.49
N ARG A 78 1.81 -2.59 16.26
CA ARG A 78 2.15 -3.40 17.45
C ARG A 78 2.33 -4.88 17.12
N GLN A 79 1.50 -5.43 16.25
CA GLN A 79 1.46 -6.86 15.91
C GLN A 79 2.44 -7.23 14.80
N TYR A 80 2.69 -6.33 13.86
CA TYR A 80 3.52 -6.53 12.67
C TYR A 80 4.69 -5.54 12.66
N LYS A 81 5.54 -5.63 13.71
CA LYS A 81 6.60 -4.65 13.95
C LYS A 81 7.62 -4.54 12.82
N VAL A 82 7.98 -5.67 12.20
CA VAL A 82 8.97 -5.69 11.10
C VAL A 82 8.41 -4.98 9.88
N GLU A 83 7.18 -5.31 9.49
CA GLU A 83 6.48 -4.71 8.37
C GLU A 83 6.23 -3.21 8.60
N TRP A 84 5.84 -2.84 9.82
CA TRP A 84 5.66 -1.45 10.21
C TRP A 84 6.95 -0.64 10.10
N GLN A 85 8.05 -1.15 10.64
CA GLN A 85 9.36 -0.51 10.55
C GLN A 85 9.80 -0.34 9.10
N GLU A 86 9.50 -1.32 8.24
CA GLU A 86 9.84 -1.25 6.84
C GLU A 86 9.05 -0.15 6.11
N LEU A 87 7.74 -0.06 6.35
CA LEU A 87 6.92 1.04 5.83
C LEU A 87 7.41 2.40 6.34
N CYS A 88 7.80 2.50 7.62
CA CYS A 88 8.39 3.72 8.17
C CYS A 88 9.71 4.11 7.48
N ARG A 89 10.58 3.13 7.16
CA ARG A 89 11.81 3.40 6.39
C ARG A 89 11.51 3.90 4.97
N MET A 90 10.50 3.31 4.30
CA MET A 90 10.07 3.78 2.99
C MET A 90 9.52 5.21 3.04
N TYR A 91 8.75 5.54 4.07
CA TYR A 91 8.26 6.90 4.31
C TYR A 91 9.43 7.87 4.58
N ALA A 92 10.37 7.50 5.43
CA ALA A 92 11.56 8.29 5.74
C ALA A 92 12.41 8.62 4.51
N LYS A 93 12.49 7.67 3.57
CA LYS A 93 13.19 7.85 2.28
C LYS A 93 12.38 8.61 1.23
N GLY A 94 11.17 9.07 1.57
CA GLY A 94 10.26 9.76 0.64
C GLY A 94 9.69 8.87 -0.46
N LEU A 95 9.76 7.53 -0.32
CA LEU A 95 9.15 6.60 -1.26
C LEU A 95 7.63 6.52 -1.08
N ILE A 96 7.14 6.58 0.15
CA ILE A 96 5.71 6.63 0.48
C ILE A 96 5.36 8.06 0.86
N LYS A 97 4.23 8.57 0.37
CA LYS A 97 3.76 9.92 0.66
C LYS A 97 3.18 10.04 2.07
N ASN A 98 2.36 9.06 2.45
CA ASN A 98 1.73 9.00 3.78
C ASN A 98 1.64 7.56 4.27
N ILE A 99 1.84 7.37 5.59
CA ILE A 99 1.63 6.12 6.29
C ILE A 99 0.98 6.42 7.64
N PHE A 100 -0.05 5.65 8.00
CA PHE A 100 -0.73 5.81 9.29
C PHE A 100 -1.52 4.58 9.66
N THR A 101 -1.86 4.49 10.96
CA THR A 101 -2.78 3.48 11.49
C THR A 101 -4.06 4.15 11.97
N SER A 102 -5.18 3.48 11.80
CA SER A 102 -6.51 3.94 12.22
C SER A 102 -7.37 2.75 12.62
N ARG A 103 -8.49 3.01 13.32
CA ARG A 103 -9.52 1.98 13.60
C ARG A 103 -10.29 1.59 12.34
N ILE A 104 -9.54 1.30 11.28
CA ILE A 104 -10.11 0.90 9.99
C ILE A 104 -10.08 -0.61 9.81
N HIS A 105 -11.19 -1.15 9.32
CA HIS A 105 -11.28 -2.54 8.86
C HIS A 105 -11.71 -2.63 7.39
N ALA A 106 -12.03 -1.50 6.77
CA ALA A 106 -12.32 -1.43 5.35
C ALA A 106 -11.07 -1.78 4.53
N LYS A 107 -11.26 -2.49 3.42
CA LYS A 107 -10.24 -2.79 2.44
C LYS A 107 -10.64 -2.09 1.16
N ILE A 108 -10.07 -0.91 0.97
CA ILE A 108 -10.34 -0.03 -0.16
C ILE A 108 -9.01 0.34 -0.79
N MET A 109 -8.97 0.31 -2.12
CA MET A 109 -7.83 0.82 -2.86
C MET A 109 -8.31 1.82 -3.90
N LEU A 110 -7.81 3.03 -3.80
CA LEU A 110 -8.03 4.10 -4.76
C LEU A 110 -6.84 4.14 -5.71
N ILE A 111 -7.10 4.07 -7.00
CA ILE A 111 -6.06 4.00 -8.03
C ILE A 111 -6.34 5.09 -9.06
N GLU A 112 -5.36 5.96 -9.27
CA GLU A 112 -5.34 6.91 -10.36
C GLU A 112 -4.30 6.47 -11.40
N ALA A 113 -4.76 6.09 -12.57
CA ALA A 113 -3.88 5.69 -13.67
C ALA A 113 -3.21 6.89 -14.35
N GLU A 114 -2.21 6.64 -15.20
CA GLU A 114 -1.45 7.69 -15.91
C GLU A 114 -2.32 8.57 -16.83
N ASP A 115 -3.39 8.02 -17.37
CA ASP A 115 -4.36 8.72 -18.24
C ASP A 115 -5.46 9.46 -17.46
N GLY A 116 -5.39 9.48 -16.12
CA GLY A 116 -6.38 10.10 -15.24
C GLY A 116 -7.58 9.22 -14.93
N THR A 117 -7.60 7.96 -15.38
CA THR A 117 -8.68 7.02 -15.01
C THR A 117 -8.65 6.75 -13.52
N LYS A 118 -9.81 6.95 -12.88
CA LYS A 118 -10.02 6.74 -11.44
C LYS A 118 -10.74 5.42 -11.20
N ILE A 119 -10.10 4.55 -10.43
CA ILE A 119 -10.54 3.18 -10.16
C ILE A 119 -10.63 2.99 -8.65
N VAL A 120 -11.71 2.37 -8.20
CA VAL A 120 -11.92 1.97 -6.81
C VAL A 120 -11.97 0.45 -6.75
N ILE A 121 -11.23 -0.13 -5.81
CA ILE A 121 -11.33 -1.53 -5.45
C ILE A 121 -11.84 -1.61 -4.02
N GLU A 122 -12.97 -2.26 -3.84
CA GLU A 122 -13.51 -2.64 -2.53
C GLU A 122 -13.35 -4.14 -2.37
N SER A 123 -12.79 -4.60 -1.26
CA SER A 123 -12.47 -6.01 -1.08
C SER A 123 -12.74 -6.51 0.34
N SER A 124 -12.96 -7.80 0.48
CA SER A 124 -12.86 -8.50 1.77
C SER A 124 -11.41 -8.90 2.07
N ALA A 125 -10.56 -9.03 1.03
CA ALA A 125 -9.16 -9.40 1.15
C ALA A 125 -8.30 -8.26 1.69
N ASN A 126 -7.37 -8.60 2.59
CA ASN A 126 -6.29 -7.69 2.99
C ASN A 126 -5.13 -7.70 1.95
N CYS A 127 -4.09 -6.92 2.22
CA CYS A 127 -2.83 -6.96 1.47
C CYS A 127 -1.93 -8.08 1.99
N ASN A 128 -2.45 -9.29 2.07
CA ASN A 128 -1.73 -10.51 2.40
C ASN A 128 -2.46 -11.72 1.83
N MET A 129 -1.70 -12.74 1.46
CA MET A 129 -2.29 -13.98 0.96
C MET A 129 -3.08 -14.70 2.06
N ASN A 130 -4.29 -15.14 1.72
CA ASN A 130 -5.21 -15.82 2.61
C ASN A 130 -5.89 -16.96 1.84
N PRO A 131 -5.89 -18.21 2.34
CA PRO A 131 -6.51 -19.37 1.65
C PRO A 131 -8.04 -19.40 1.77
N ARG A 132 -8.68 -18.25 1.95
CA ARG A 132 -10.14 -18.12 2.07
C ARG A 132 -10.73 -17.60 0.77
N ILE A 133 -12.03 -17.85 0.58
CA ILE A 133 -12.80 -17.20 -0.49
C ILE A 133 -12.92 -15.73 -0.14
N GLU A 134 -12.46 -14.88 -1.04
CA GLU A 134 -12.54 -13.44 -0.92
C GLU A 134 -13.35 -12.84 -2.07
N GLN A 135 -14.05 -11.75 -1.77
CA GLN A 135 -14.83 -11.01 -2.75
C GLN A 135 -14.19 -9.64 -2.97
N SER A 136 -14.13 -9.23 -4.22
CA SER A 136 -13.71 -7.88 -4.58
C SER A 136 -14.66 -7.27 -5.61
N CYS A 137 -14.77 -5.95 -5.60
CA CYS A 137 -15.43 -5.17 -6.63
C CYS A 137 -14.45 -4.14 -7.18
N VAL A 138 -14.24 -4.15 -8.49
CA VAL A 138 -13.43 -3.15 -9.20
C VAL A 138 -14.36 -2.24 -9.96
N THR A 139 -14.36 -0.95 -9.64
CA THR A 139 -15.27 0.05 -10.23
C THR A 139 -14.47 1.19 -10.86
N VAL A 140 -14.75 1.52 -12.11
CA VAL A 140 -14.19 2.70 -12.77
C VAL A 140 -15.21 3.84 -12.66
N ASN A 141 -15.08 4.65 -11.63
CA ASN A 141 -16.01 5.72 -11.32
C ASN A 141 -15.29 6.86 -10.57
N PRO A 142 -15.16 8.05 -11.17
CA PRO A 142 -14.50 9.17 -10.53
C PRO A 142 -15.24 9.70 -9.29
N ASP A 143 -16.57 9.70 -9.29
CA ASP A 143 -17.35 10.23 -8.16
C ASP A 143 -17.20 9.32 -6.93
N LEU A 144 -17.21 7.98 -7.12
CA LEU A 144 -16.96 7.03 -6.05
C LEU A 144 -15.51 7.15 -5.53
N PHE A 145 -14.55 7.34 -6.44
CA PHE A 145 -13.16 7.57 -6.07
C PHE A 145 -13.03 8.83 -5.20
N ASP A 146 -13.59 9.96 -5.65
CA ASP A 146 -13.51 11.24 -4.96
C ASP A 146 -14.24 11.19 -3.60
N PHE A 147 -15.35 10.48 -3.50
CA PHE A 147 -16.05 10.23 -2.24
C PHE A 147 -15.13 9.56 -1.21
N TYR A 148 -14.49 8.45 -1.58
CA TYR A 148 -13.57 7.75 -0.69
C TYR A 148 -12.30 8.55 -0.41
N ASP A 149 -11.77 9.24 -1.41
CA ASP A 149 -10.55 10.02 -1.28
C ASP A 149 -10.71 11.16 -0.25
N VAL A 150 -11.80 11.90 -0.35
CA VAL A 150 -12.16 12.96 0.62
C VAL A 150 -12.34 12.35 2.02
N TYR A 151 -13.16 11.31 2.14
CA TYR A 151 -13.44 10.68 3.44
C TYR A 151 -12.18 10.14 4.12
N LEU A 152 -11.33 9.42 3.38
CA LEU A 152 -10.11 8.83 3.92
C LEU A 152 -9.09 9.92 4.33
N HIS A 153 -9.04 11.05 3.62
CA HIS A 153 -8.19 12.17 4.00
C HIS A 153 -8.76 12.96 5.19
N GLU A 154 -10.07 13.02 5.37
CA GLU A 154 -10.67 13.57 6.57
C GLU A 154 -10.32 12.73 7.81
N VAL A 155 -10.37 11.40 7.69
CA VAL A 155 -9.91 10.48 8.75
C VAL A 155 -8.43 10.67 9.05
N LEU A 156 -7.59 10.96 8.02
CA LEU A 156 -6.17 11.29 8.17
C LEU A 156 -5.91 12.54 9.01
N ASN A 157 -6.77 13.51 8.91
CA ASN A 157 -6.62 14.79 9.63
C ASN A 157 -7.03 14.69 11.10
N ASP A 158 -7.61 13.57 11.53
CA ASP A 158 -7.92 13.32 12.93
C ASP A 158 -6.65 13.11 13.76
N GLU A 159 -6.62 13.59 15.01
CA GLU A 159 -5.43 13.56 15.88
C GLU A 159 -4.90 12.15 16.12
N GLU A 160 -5.76 11.14 16.13
CA GLU A 160 -5.37 9.73 16.26
C GLU A 160 -4.54 9.21 15.08
N ALA A 161 -4.74 9.74 13.88
CA ALA A 161 -3.98 9.37 12.69
C ALA A 161 -2.56 9.94 12.68
N ARG A 162 -2.33 11.09 13.33
CA ARG A 162 -1.02 11.74 13.45
C ARG A 162 -0.02 10.97 14.32
N PHE A 163 -0.51 10.03 15.12
CA PHE A 163 0.36 9.20 15.98
C PHE A 163 1.38 8.38 15.18
N ALA A 164 0.98 7.84 14.04
CA ALA A 164 1.87 7.05 13.19
C ALA A 164 3.01 7.89 12.57
N GLU A 165 2.72 9.14 12.21
CA GLU A 165 3.75 10.08 11.72
C GLU A 165 4.77 10.41 12.81
N SER A 166 4.31 10.57 14.06
CA SER A 166 5.18 10.79 15.23
C SER A 166 6.08 9.58 15.52
N GLU A 167 5.55 8.35 15.40
CA GLU A 167 6.34 7.12 15.57
C GLU A 167 7.36 6.94 14.44
N ALA A 168 6.97 7.20 13.19
CA ALA A 168 7.87 7.16 12.05
C ALA A 168 9.04 8.14 12.23
N LYS A 169 8.78 9.37 12.66
CA LYS A 169 9.82 10.37 12.97
C LYS A 169 10.78 9.90 14.06
N LYS A 170 10.27 9.31 15.15
CA LYS A 170 11.11 8.77 16.22
C LYS A 170 12.02 7.64 15.75
N LEU A 171 11.54 6.77 14.86
CA LEU A 171 12.35 5.69 14.29
C LEU A 171 13.48 6.24 13.40
N ILE A 172 13.22 7.29 12.64
CA ILE A 172 14.24 7.99 11.85
C ILE A 172 15.33 8.58 12.76
N GLU A 173 14.93 9.24 13.84
CA GLU A 173 15.85 9.84 14.83
C GLU A 173 16.68 8.81 15.57
N GLN A 174 16.13 7.60 15.83
CA GLN A 174 16.79 6.54 16.62
C GLN A 174 17.74 5.68 15.77
N HIS A 175 17.50 5.50 14.48
CA HIS A 175 18.22 4.54 13.64
C HIS A 175 19.01 5.16 12.48
N GLY A 176 19.01 6.49 12.35
CA GLY A 176 19.68 7.17 11.26
C GLY A 176 19.13 6.81 9.87
N THR A 177 19.63 7.46 8.85
CA THR A 177 19.44 7.02 7.46
C THR A 177 20.44 5.90 7.16
N GLU A 178 20.06 4.86 6.41
CA GLU A 178 20.91 3.67 6.07
C GLU A 178 22.34 3.97 5.56
N ALA A 179 22.68 5.22 5.31
CA ALA A 179 24.04 5.64 5.02
C ALA A 179 25.02 5.35 6.18
N ASP A 180 24.52 5.30 7.42
CA ASP A 180 25.36 5.08 8.59
C ASP A 180 25.54 3.59 8.94
N ILE A 181 24.65 2.71 8.44
CA ILE A 181 24.68 1.27 8.75
C ILE A 181 25.67 0.51 7.86
N THR A 182 25.88 0.95 6.63
CA THR A 182 26.82 0.31 5.69
C THR A 182 28.29 0.57 6.01
N THR A 183 28.61 1.57 6.84
CA THR A 183 29.97 1.86 7.29
C THR A 183 30.40 0.98 8.48
N ASP A 184 29.47 0.53 9.31
CA ASP A 184 29.79 -0.26 10.51
C ASP A 184 29.98 -1.76 10.20
N GLU A 185 29.27 -2.31 9.22
CA GLU A 185 29.47 -3.70 8.78
C GLU A 185 30.78 -3.90 7.99
N ARG A 186 31.29 -2.89 7.29
CA ARG A 186 32.58 -2.97 6.59
C ARG A 186 33.78 -2.87 7.54
N SER A 187 33.62 -2.21 8.69
CA SER A 187 34.71 -2.08 9.67
C SER A 187 34.88 -3.31 10.57
N SER A 188 33.90 -4.20 10.62
CA SER A 188 33.97 -5.44 11.42
C SER A 188 34.56 -6.63 10.65
N VAL A 189 34.64 -6.58 9.31
CA VAL A 189 35.21 -7.65 8.47
C VAL A 189 36.73 -7.48 8.27
N GLU A 190 37.27 -6.27 8.41
CA GLU A 190 38.73 -6.02 8.21
C GLU A 190 39.60 -6.25 9.46
N ARG A 191 39.07 -6.79 10.56
CA ARG A 191 39.82 -7.08 11.79
C ARG A 191 40.00 -8.55 12.13
N GLN A 192 39.84 -9.45 11.16
CA GLN A 192 40.10 -10.89 11.34
C GLN A 192 40.98 -11.44 10.21
N ASP A 193 42.12 -10.81 9.95
CA ASP A 193 43.28 -11.40 9.30
C ASP A 193 44.55 -11.10 10.08
#